data_b6b5cda7035ddd05c6a4c090d07a6b8e
#
_entry.id   b6b5cda7035ddd05c6a4c090d07a6b8e
#
_cell.length_a   1.000
_cell.length_b   1.000
_cell.length_c   1.000
_cell.angle_alpha   90.00
_cell.angle_beta   90.00
_cell.angle_gamma   90.00
#
_symmetry.space_group_name_H-M   'P 1'
#
loop_
_entity.id
_entity.type
_entity.pdbx_description
1 polymer ?
#
loop_
_entity_poly.entity_id
_entity_poly.type
_entity_poly.pdbx_seq_one_letter_code
_entity_poly.pdbx_strand_id
1 'polypeptide(L)'
;FDDAEATTPVPALVASRLEDERVIFFDKTRSDSTVHRRGRLDSVSVKLLDERARVIGFGRFVGVLTNRAMRMRPSALGILAARRARVVEALGTEPGSHTHKLALEAYDCLPLEFLLPAQLEDVRRVVASVVSAAELSQIEVVSVADPENRSFFVSVVLPRRAYEERFRGEIDRLLESRHAASQIDHRTSFLDEDLALVHFFCACESDLAPGALEGLEVEVRDLVE
;
A
#
# COMPACT_ATOMS: atom_id res chain seq x y z
N PHE A 1 -15.42 25.42 43.78
CA PHE A 1 -14.49 24.46 43.18
C PHE A 1 -14.76 24.47 41.67
N ASP A 2 -13.94 25.27 40.99
CA ASP A 2 -13.91 25.34 39.53
C ASP A 2 -13.11 24.13 39.04
N ASP A 3 -13.78 23.07 38.59
CA ASP A 3 -13.20 22.01 37.81
C ASP A 3 -13.05 22.52 36.36
N ALA A 4 -12.02 23.29 36.10
CA ALA A 4 -11.55 23.50 34.76
C ALA A 4 -10.96 22.15 34.26
N GLU A 5 -11.78 21.33 33.62
CA GLU A 5 -11.30 20.17 32.85
C GLU A 5 -10.23 20.67 31.89
N ALA A 6 -8.97 20.38 32.22
CA ALA A 6 -7.86 20.60 31.33
C ALA A 6 -8.06 19.67 30.10
N THR A 7 -8.69 20.17 29.05
CA THR A 7 -8.85 19.49 27.78
C THR A 7 -7.47 19.29 27.20
N THR A 8 -6.93 18.09 27.33
CA THR A 8 -5.71 17.70 26.64
C THR A 8 -5.96 17.84 25.13
N PRO A 9 -5.14 18.58 24.38
CA PRO A 9 -5.35 18.75 22.95
C PRO A 9 -5.32 17.39 22.25
N VAL A 10 -6.34 17.14 21.43
CA VAL A 10 -6.43 15.91 20.64
C VAL A 10 -5.27 15.87 19.65
N PRO A 11 -4.44 14.81 19.64
CA PRO A 11 -3.36 14.70 18.66
C PRO A 11 -3.88 14.84 17.23
N ALA A 12 -3.12 15.52 16.36
CA ALA A 12 -3.53 15.83 14.99
C ALA A 12 -3.99 14.58 14.19
N LEU A 13 -3.29 13.45 14.36
CA LEU A 13 -3.68 12.17 13.75
C LEU A 13 -5.06 11.68 14.22
N VAL A 14 -5.39 11.86 15.48
CA VAL A 14 -6.71 11.47 16.02
C VAL A 14 -7.77 12.42 15.49
N ALA A 15 -7.49 13.72 15.42
CA ALA A 15 -8.40 14.72 14.89
C ALA A 15 -8.73 14.42 13.40
N SER A 16 -7.74 14.17 12.56
CA SER A 16 -7.96 13.82 11.15
C SER A 16 -8.81 12.55 10.99
N ARG A 17 -8.61 11.55 11.85
CA ARG A 17 -9.40 10.32 11.84
C ARG A 17 -10.83 10.51 12.30
N LEU A 18 -11.10 11.46 13.18
CA LEU A 18 -12.48 11.76 13.60
C LEU A 18 -13.30 12.29 12.42
N GLU A 19 -12.69 13.10 11.55
CA GLU A 19 -13.32 13.70 10.36
C GLU A 19 -13.41 12.74 9.17
N ASP A 20 -12.57 11.70 9.13
CA ASP A 20 -12.55 10.70 8.05
C ASP A 20 -13.81 9.82 8.11
N GLU A 21 -14.39 9.50 6.96
CA GLU A 21 -15.56 8.59 6.86
C GLU A 21 -15.22 7.13 7.16
N ARG A 22 -13.95 6.76 7.07
CA ARG A 22 -13.50 5.40 7.38
C ARG A 22 -13.72 5.08 8.85
N VAL A 23 -14.09 3.83 9.11
CA VAL A 23 -14.27 3.29 10.47
C VAL A 23 -13.02 2.54 10.94
N ILE A 24 -12.23 2.01 10.01
CA ILE A 24 -11.04 1.19 10.26
C ILE A 24 -9.83 1.85 9.61
N PHE A 25 -8.74 1.95 10.37
CA PHE A 25 -7.46 2.51 9.93
C PHE A 25 -6.36 1.47 10.15
N PHE A 26 -5.49 1.37 9.18
CA PHE A 26 -4.33 0.48 9.20
C PHE A 26 -3.06 1.33 9.11
N ASP A 27 -2.13 1.11 10.04
CA ASP A 27 -0.90 1.88 10.14
C ASP A 27 0.27 0.99 10.51
N LYS A 28 1.48 1.48 10.30
CA LYS A 28 2.69 0.97 10.92
C LYS A 28 3.02 1.79 12.18
N THR A 29 3.35 1.11 13.26
CA THR A 29 3.80 1.81 14.48
C THR A 29 5.25 2.27 14.33
N ARG A 30 5.72 3.11 15.25
CA ARG A 30 7.13 3.49 15.37
C ARG A 30 7.97 2.46 16.12
N SER A 31 7.33 1.42 16.65
CA SER A 31 7.99 0.38 17.44
C SER A 31 8.22 -0.85 16.58
N ASP A 32 9.42 -1.42 16.70
CA ASP A 32 9.78 -2.66 16.03
C ASP A 32 9.32 -3.88 16.84
N SER A 33 8.99 -4.94 16.13
CA SER A 33 8.80 -6.26 16.73
C SER A 33 10.14 -6.82 17.17
N THR A 34 10.21 -7.26 18.42
CA THR A 34 11.37 -8.00 18.96
C THR A 34 11.17 -9.51 18.90
N VAL A 35 9.99 -9.97 18.44
CA VAL A 35 9.57 -11.38 18.44
C VAL A 35 9.34 -11.84 17.01
N HIS A 36 9.88 -12.99 16.63
CA HIS A 36 9.73 -13.70 15.36
C HIS A 36 10.32 -13.02 14.11
N ARG A 37 9.89 -11.82 13.74
CA ARG A 37 10.36 -11.08 12.57
C ARG A 37 10.69 -9.65 12.99
N ARG A 38 11.89 -9.18 12.64
CA ARG A 38 12.23 -7.77 12.81
C ARG A 38 11.40 -6.95 11.80
N GLY A 39 10.84 -5.89 12.23
CA GLY A 39 10.03 -4.99 11.43
C GLY A 39 9.02 -4.23 12.27
N ARG A 40 8.50 -3.12 11.74
CA ARG A 40 7.52 -2.29 12.44
C ARG A 40 6.25 -3.08 12.72
N LEU A 41 5.70 -2.87 13.90
CA LEU A 41 4.41 -3.45 14.28
C LEU A 41 3.28 -2.81 13.45
N ASP A 42 2.35 -3.64 13.03
CA ASP A 42 1.10 -3.21 12.43
C ASP A 42 0.15 -2.70 13.51
N SER A 43 -0.65 -1.71 13.19
CA SER A 43 -1.68 -1.16 14.06
C SER A 43 -3.00 -1.08 13.30
N VAL A 44 -4.05 -1.66 13.89
CA VAL A 44 -5.41 -1.54 13.40
C VAL A 44 -6.20 -0.74 14.41
N SER A 45 -6.74 0.40 14.00
CA SER A 45 -7.61 1.23 14.83
C SER A 45 -9.03 1.20 14.29
N VAL A 46 -10.01 1.04 15.17
CA VAL A 46 -11.43 0.97 14.83
C VAL A 46 -12.17 2.03 15.61
N LYS A 47 -12.98 2.86 14.95
CA LYS A 47 -13.88 3.81 15.61
C LYS A 47 -14.89 3.07 16.47
N LEU A 48 -15.03 3.49 17.71
CA LEU A 48 -16.10 3.06 18.59
C LEU A 48 -17.22 4.09 18.49
N LEU A 49 -18.42 3.61 18.16
CA LEU A 49 -19.58 4.47 17.93
C LEU A 49 -20.61 4.26 19.03
N ASP A 50 -21.29 5.34 19.43
CA ASP A 50 -22.47 5.25 20.29
C ASP A 50 -23.72 4.87 19.46
N GLU A 51 -24.86 4.75 20.15
CA GLU A 51 -26.17 4.42 19.53
C GLU A 51 -26.63 5.46 18.48
N ARG A 52 -26.04 6.65 18.48
CA ARG A 52 -26.31 7.74 17.54
C ARG A 52 -25.26 7.87 16.46
N ALA A 53 -24.39 6.83 16.27
CA ALA A 53 -23.29 6.80 15.34
C ALA A 53 -22.21 7.89 15.56
N ARG A 54 -22.11 8.46 16.77
CA ARG A 54 -21.05 9.42 17.13
C ARG A 54 -19.82 8.66 17.60
N VAL A 55 -18.64 9.09 17.18
CA VAL A 55 -17.38 8.50 17.64
C VAL A 55 -17.15 8.83 19.10
N ILE A 56 -17.07 7.81 19.95
CA ILE A 56 -16.80 7.92 21.39
C ILE A 56 -15.37 7.49 21.75
N GLY A 57 -14.61 6.94 20.79
CA GLY A 57 -13.23 6.50 20.99
C GLY A 57 -12.72 5.63 19.86
N PHE A 58 -11.53 5.06 20.08
CA PHE A 58 -10.91 4.11 19.18
C PHE A 58 -10.48 2.85 19.93
N GLY A 59 -10.87 1.69 19.42
CA GLY A 59 -10.24 0.42 19.77
C GLY A 59 -8.96 0.25 18.92
N ARG A 60 -7.82 -0.06 19.56
CA ARG A 60 -6.55 -0.22 18.86
C ARG A 60 -5.95 -1.61 19.11
N PHE A 61 -5.59 -2.29 18.04
CA PHE A 61 -4.89 -3.57 18.03
C PHE A 61 -3.50 -3.36 17.47
N VAL A 62 -2.46 -3.84 18.15
CA VAL A 62 -1.06 -3.71 17.73
C VAL A 62 -0.43 -5.10 17.69
N GLY A 63 0.26 -5.42 16.61
CA GLY A 63 0.90 -6.73 16.44
C GLY A 63 1.60 -6.84 15.10
N VAL A 64 1.97 -8.05 14.72
CA VAL A 64 2.53 -8.36 13.40
C VAL A 64 1.52 -9.21 12.65
N LEU A 65 1.21 -8.84 11.41
CA LEU A 65 0.39 -9.66 10.53
C LEU A 65 1.05 -11.05 10.36
N THR A 66 0.30 -12.09 10.59
CA THR A 66 0.81 -13.46 10.47
C THR A 66 1.14 -13.81 9.01
N ASN A 67 2.07 -14.74 8.79
CA ASN A 67 2.37 -15.25 7.45
C ASN A 67 1.11 -15.78 6.72
N ARG A 68 0.15 -16.31 7.47
CA ARG A 68 -1.13 -16.74 6.90
C ARG A 68 -1.94 -15.55 6.39
N ALA A 69 -2.04 -14.48 7.17
CA ALA A 69 -2.73 -13.26 6.76
C ALA A 69 -2.07 -12.66 5.52
N MET A 70 -0.74 -12.58 5.51
CA MET A 70 0.05 -12.02 4.40
C MET A 70 -0.12 -12.77 3.06
N ARG A 71 -0.49 -14.05 3.12
CA ARG A 71 -0.72 -14.91 1.93
C ARG A 71 -2.18 -14.99 1.52
N MET A 72 -3.08 -14.34 2.24
CA MET A 72 -4.49 -14.31 1.86
C MET A 72 -4.67 -13.49 0.59
N ARG A 73 -5.55 -13.96 -0.28
CA ARG A 73 -6.01 -13.14 -1.40
C ARG A 73 -6.76 -11.91 -0.85
N PRO A 74 -6.45 -10.70 -1.31
CA PRO A 74 -7.15 -9.50 -0.88
C PRO A 74 -8.68 -9.62 -0.97
N SER A 75 -9.19 -10.18 -2.04
CA SER A 75 -10.63 -10.41 -2.25
C SER A 75 -11.29 -11.37 -1.26
N ALA A 76 -10.52 -12.15 -0.50
CA ALA A 76 -11.06 -12.99 0.57
C ALA A 76 -11.39 -12.20 1.85
N LEU A 77 -10.93 -10.95 1.95
CA LEU A 77 -11.24 -10.02 3.05
C LEU A 77 -12.39 -9.11 2.62
N GLY A 78 -13.52 -9.13 3.31
CA GLY A 78 -14.73 -8.41 2.91
C GLY A 78 -14.51 -6.92 2.62
N ILE A 79 -13.70 -6.24 3.45
CA ILE A 79 -13.36 -4.82 3.25
C ILE A 79 -12.54 -4.59 1.96
N LEU A 80 -11.63 -5.49 1.64
CA LEU A 80 -10.80 -5.40 0.43
C LEU A 80 -11.56 -5.89 -0.81
N ALA A 81 -12.49 -6.83 -0.67
CA ALA A 81 -13.40 -7.25 -1.75
C ALA A 81 -14.30 -6.09 -2.20
N ALA A 82 -14.89 -5.37 -1.24
CA ALA A 82 -15.68 -4.17 -1.54
C ALA A 82 -14.84 -3.07 -2.21
N ARG A 83 -13.61 -2.88 -1.73
CA ARG A 83 -12.67 -1.93 -2.31
C ARG A 83 -12.26 -2.31 -3.73
N ARG A 84 -12.00 -3.62 -3.99
CA ARG A 84 -11.70 -4.13 -5.34
C ARG A 84 -12.79 -3.76 -6.33
N ALA A 85 -14.06 -3.96 -5.96
CA ALA A 85 -15.18 -3.60 -6.82
C ALA A 85 -15.15 -2.11 -7.18
N ARG A 86 -14.93 -1.22 -6.20
CA ARG A 86 -14.82 0.23 -6.44
C ARG A 86 -13.63 0.63 -7.31
N VAL A 87 -12.47 -0.01 -7.13
CA VAL A 87 -11.29 0.24 -7.97
C VAL A 87 -11.56 -0.13 -9.41
N VAL A 88 -12.10 -1.33 -9.64
CA VAL A 88 -12.37 -1.82 -11.00
C VAL A 88 -13.48 -1.03 -11.68
N GLU A 89 -14.52 -0.63 -10.94
CA GLU A 89 -15.58 0.27 -11.43
C GLU A 89 -15.00 1.63 -11.86
N ALA A 90 -14.11 2.21 -11.04
CA ALA A 90 -13.46 3.50 -11.34
C ALA A 90 -12.48 3.43 -12.53
N LEU A 91 -12.05 2.25 -12.95
CA LEU A 91 -11.27 2.04 -14.18
C LEU A 91 -12.15 2.05 -15.44
N GLY A 92 -13.48 1.97 -15.30
CA GLY A 92 -14.41 2.01 -16.43
C GLY A 92 -14.29 0.80 -17.36
N THR A 93 -13.77 -0.33 -16.90
CA THR A 93 -13.61 -1.54 -17.70
C THR A 93 -14.96 -2.23 -17.92
N GLU A 94 -15.20 -2.72 -19.15
CA GLU A 94 -16.44 -3.45 -19.47
C GLU A 94 -16.49 -4.78 -18.70
N PRO A 95 -17.57 -5.02 -17.91
CA PRO A 95 -17.72 -6.25 -17.15
C PRO A 95 -17.60 -7.51 -18.02
N GLY A 96 -16.74 -8.45 -17.62
CA GLY A 96 -16.49 -9.68 -18.35
C GLY A 96 -15.45 -9.58 -19.48
N SER A 97 -15.00 -8.38 -19.84
CA SER A 97 -13.89 -8.19 -20.79
C SER A 97 -12.57 -8.75 -20.25
N HIS A 98 -11.60 -8.93 -21.15
CA HIS A 98 -10.24 -9.34 -20.76
C HIS A 98 -9.62 -8.31 -19.81
N THR A 99 -9.69 -7.02 -20.14
CA THR A 99 -9.22 -5.91 -19.31
C THR A 99 -9.85 -5.91 -17.92
N HIS A 100 -11.17 -6.19 -17.83
CA HIS A 100 -11.85 -6.30 -16.53
C HIS A 100 -11.31 -7.44 -15.67
N LYS A 101 -11.10 -8.63 -16.26
CA LYS A 101 -10.51 -9.78 -15.54
C LYS A 101 -9.10 -9.48 -15.09
N LEU A 102 -8.29 -8.90 -15.98
CA LEU A 102 -6.92 -8.48 -15.68
C LEU A 102 -6.87 -7.50 -14.50
N ALA A 103 -7.76 -6.50 -14.47
CA ALA A 103 -7.84 -5.54 -13.37
C ALA A 103 -8.19 -6.21 -12.02
N LEU A 104 -9.11 -7.18 -12.05
CA LEU A 104 -9.47 -7.97 -10.86
C LEU A 104 -8.28 -8.80 -10.34
N GLU A 105 -7.54 -9.44 -11.23
CA GLU A 105 -6.38 -10.27 -10.90
C GLU A 105 -5.20 -9.40 -10.45
N ALA A 106 -4.95 -8.27 -11.11
CA ALA A 106 -3.95 -7.30 -10.73
C ALA A 106 -4.16 -6.81 -9.28
N TYR A 107 -5.40 -6.47 -8.92
CA TYR A 107 -5.73 -6.11 -7.54
C TYR A 107 -5.41 -7.23 -6.56
N ASP A 108 -5.75 -8.47 -6.89
CA ASP A 108 -5.52 -9.64 -6.02
C ASP A 108 -4.02 -10.02 -5.90
N CYS A 109 -3.16 -9.52 -6.79
CA CYS A 109 -1.70 -9.65 -6.70
C CYS A 109 -1.05 -8.61 -5.77
N LEU A 110 -1.75 -7.52 -5.43
CA LEU A 110 -1.19 -6.47 -4.57
C LEU A 110 -0.99 -6.96 -3.13
N PRO A 111 0.12 -6.60 -2.48
CA PRO A 111 0.38 -6.99 -1.10
C PRO A 111 -0.58 -6.29 -0.13
N LEU A 112 -0.96 -7.02 0.94
CA LEU A 112 -1.88 -6.49 1.96
C LEU A 112 -1.30 -5.29 2.69
N GLU A 113 0.03 -5.23 2.87
CA GLU A 113 0.74 -4.11 3.47
C GLU A 113 0.52 -2.81 2.70
N PHE A 114 0.38 -2.89 1.39
CA PHE A 114 0.02 -1.74 0.56
C PHE A 114 -1.49 -1.49 0.58
N LEU A 115 -2.29 -2.54 0.33
CA LEU A 115 -3.74 -2.38 0.18
C LEU A 115 -4.44 -1.84 1.42
N LEU A 116 -4.01 -2.24 2.63
CA LEU A 116 -4.71 -1.89 3.85
C LEU A 116 -4.63 -0.37 4.17
N PRO A 117 -3.47 0.29 4.15
CA PRO A 117 -3.36 1.72 4.41
C PRO A 117 -3.66 2.62 3.20
N ALA A 118 -3.36 2.16 1.97
CA ALA A 118 -3.40 2.99 0.77
C ALA A 118 -4.76 3.65 0.52
N GLN A 119 -4.77 4.81 -0.11
CA GLN A 119 -5.99 5.47 -0.56
C GLN A 119 -6.56 4.76 -1.80
N LEU A 120 -7.86 4.91 -2.05
CA LEU A 120 -8.52 4.27 -3.19
C LEU A 120 -7.88 4.66 -4.53
N GLU A 121 -7.52 5.93 -4.66
CA GLU A 121 -6.93 6.47 -5.88
C GLU A 121 -5.53 5.90 -6.15
N ASP A 122 -4.72 5.72 -5.12
CA ASP A 122 -3.39 5.11 -5.26
C ASP A 122 -3.48 3.66 -5.71
N VAL A 123 -4.40 2.91 -5.13
CA VAL A 123 -4.67 1.53 -5.57
C VAL A 123 -5.16 1.50 -7.02
N ARG A 124 -6.05 2.44 -7.40
CA ARG A 124 -6.54 2.57 -8.78
C ARG A 124 -5.38 2.84 -9.75
N ARG A 125 -4.46 3.77 -9.41
CA ARG A 125 -3.27 4.07 -10.23
C ARG A 125 -2.39 2.83 -10.44
N VAL A 126 -2.13 2.07 -9.38
CA VAL A 126 -1.33 0.85 -9.47
C VAL A 126 -2.03 -0.23 -10.31
N VAL A 127 -3.34 -0.44 -10.14
CA VAL A 127 -4.06 -1.40 -10.99
C VAL A 127 -4.13 -0.93 -12.43
N ALA A 128 -4.32 0.38 -12.67
CA ALA A 128 -4.31 0.96 -14.02
C ALA A 128 -2.98 0.75 -14.74
N SER A 129 -1.84 0.85 -14.03
CA SER A 129 -0.53 0.62 -14.63
C SER A 129 -0.35 -0.82 -15.09
N VAL A 130 -0.93 -1.80 -14.39
CA VAL A 130 -0.92 -3.21 -14.84
C VAL A 130 -1.71 -3.38 -16.14
N VAL A 131 -2.89 -2.75 -16.22
CA VAL A 131 -3.71 -2.78 -17.44
C VAL A 131 -2.97 -2.10 -18.60
N SER A 132 -2.39 -0.93 -18.36
CA SER A 132 -1.60 -0.20 -19.37
C SER A 132 -0.41 -1.01 -19.87
N ALA A 133 0.36 -1.62 -18.96
CA ALA A 133 1.50 -2.46 -19.32
C ALA A 133 1.10 -3.65 -20.19
N ALA A 134 -0.06 -4.27 -19.93
CA ALA A 134 -0.58 -5.36 -20.74
C ALA A 134 -0.98 -4.91 -22.14
N GLU A 135 -1.72 -3.81 -22.23
CA GLU A 135 -2.25 -3.31 -23.52
C GLU A 135 -1.14 -2.77 -24.43
N LEU A 136 -0.15 -2.09 -23.85
CA LEU A 136 0.90 -1.42 -24.59
C LEU A 136 2.21 -2.24 -24.68
N SER A 137 2.28 -3.38 -23.99
CA SER A 137 3.47 -4.23 -23.88
C SER A 137 4.73 -3.45 -23.46
N GLN A 138 4.57 -2.51 -22.53
CA GLN A 138 5.61 -1.61 -22.03
C GLN A 138 5.84 -1.76 -20.53
N ILE A 139 6.94 -1.17 -20.06
CA ILE A 139 7.26 -1.13 -18.64
C ILE A 139 6.49 0.03 -17.99
N GLU A 140 5.78 -0.29 -16.92
CA GLU A 140 5.10 0.70 -16.10
C GLU A 140 5.65 0.70 -14.69
N VAL A 141 5.93 1.88 -14.16
CA VAL A 141 6.39 2.08 -12.79
C VAL A 141 5.46 3.08 -12.11
N VAL A 142 4.98 2.72 -10.93
CA VAL A 142 4.16 3.59 -10.09
C VAL A 142 4.73 3.60 -8.68
N SER A 143 4.95 4.79 -8.15
CA SER A 143 5.34 5.01 -6.76
C SER A 143 4.21 5.66 -5.97
N VAL A 144 4.05 5.26 -4.70
CA VAL A 144 3.05 5.79 -3.77
C VAL A 144 3.71 6.08 -2.44
N ALA A 145 3.72 7.35 -2.05
CA ALA A 145 4.22 7.77 -0.75
C ALA A 145 3.15 7.53 0.34
N ASP A 146 3.60 7.08 1.50
CA ASP A 146 2.82 7.03 2.73
C ASP A 146 3.58 7.76 3.84
N PRO A 147 3.49 9.11 3.90
CA PRO A 147 4.25 9.92 4.86
C PRO A 147 3.84 9.62 6.31
N GLU A 148 2.58 9.28 6.58
CA GLU A 148 2.09 8.97 7.92
C GLU A 148 2.80 7.76 8.52
N ASN A 149 3.09 6.76 7.68
CA ASN A 149 3.79 5.54 8.08
C ASN A 149 5.29 5.57 7.78
N ARG A 150 5.84 6.68 7.28
CA ARG A 150 7.26 6.78 6.85
C ARG A 150 7.62 5.66 5.90
N SER A 151 6.81 5.46 4.92
CA SER A 151 6.97 4.38 3.96
C SER A 151 6.57 4.81 2.57
N PHE A 152 7.01 4.07 1.58
CA PHE A 152 6.52 4.21 0.22
C PHE A 152 6.46 2.85 -0.45
N PHE A 153 5.65 2.77 -1.47
CA PHE A 153 5.44 1.57 -2.26
C PHE A 153 5.85 1.84 -3.70
N VAL A 154 6.53 0.88 -4.31
CA VAL A 154 6.87 0.92 -5.74
C VAL A 154 6.34 -0.33 -6.41
N SER A 155 5.59 -0.15 -7.48
CA SER A 155 5.11 -1.21 -8.36
C SER A 155 5.81 -1.10 -9.71
N VAL A 156 6.51 -2.15 -10.10
CA VAL A 156 7.13 -2.29 -11.42
C VAL A 156 6.40 -3.39 -12.18
N VAL A 157 5.83 -3.05 -13.31
CA VAL A 157 5.12 -3.98 -14.18
C VAL A 157 5.85 -4.03 -15.51
N LEU A 158 6.22 -5.23 -15.96
CA LEU A 158 6.95 -5.39 -17.19
C LEU A 158 6.55 -6.70 -17.89
N PRO A 159 6.75 -6.80 -19.21
CA PRO A 159 6.59 -8.05 -19.94
C PRO A 159 7.46 -9.15 -19.30
N ARG A 160 6.88 -10.33 -19.05
CA ARG A 160 7.58 -11.43 -18.37
C ARG A 160 8.91 -11.82 -19.03
N ARG A 161 8.99 -11.71 -20.37
CA ARG A 161 10.21 -11.96 -21.15
C ARG A 161 11.35 -10.98 -20.85
N ALA A 162 11.03 -9.78 -20.34
CA ALA A 162 11.99 -8.75 -19.96
C ALA A 162 12.39 -8.84 -18.47
N TYR A 163 11.74 -9.70 -17.68
CA TYR A 163 12.05 -9.85 -16.27
C TYR A 163 13.37 -10.59 -16.07
N GLU A 164 14.29 -9.95 -15.34
CA GLU A 164 15.54 -10.53 -14.88
C GLU A 164 15.65 -10.43 -13.35
N GLU A 165 16.09 -11.52 -12.70
CA GLU A 165 16.22 -11.57 -11.23
C GLU A 165 17.17 -10.48 -10.69
N ARG A 166 18.17 -10.05 -11.49
CA ARG A 166 19.11 -8.99 -11.09
C ARG A 166 18.45 -7.62 -10.86
N PHE A 167 17.37 -7.29 -11.59
CA PHE A 167 16.68 -6.01 -11.47
C PHE A 167 16.25 -5.72 -10.04
N ARG A 168 15.81 -6.74 -9.32
CA ARG A 168 15.41 -6.60 -7.93
C ARG A 168 16.54 -6.03 -7.07
N GLY A 169 17.73 -6.61 -7.14
CA GLY A 169 18.88 -6.13 -6.36
C GLY A 169 19.43 -4.78 -6.84
N GLU A 170 19.23 -4.42 -8.09
CA GLU A 170 19.59 -3.10 -8.61
C GLU A 170 18.61 -2.03 -8.14
N ILE A 171 17.31 -2.34 -8.14
CA ILE A 171 16.28 -1.46 -7.61
C ILE A 171 16.45 -1.30 -6.08
N ASP A 172 16.71 -2.37 -5.32
CA ASP A 172 16.98 -2.28 -3.88
C ASP A 172 18.08 -1.26 -3.59
N ARG A 173 19.23 -1.35 -4.30
CA ARG A 173 20.35 -0.42 -4.14
C ARG A 173 19.98 1.03 -4.51
N LEU A 174 19.16 1.23 -5.53
CA LEU A 174 18.66 2.55 -5.91
C LEU A 174 17.79 3.14 -4.77
N LEU A 175 16.84 2.35 -4.27
CA LEU A 175 15.91 2.78 -3.22
C LEU A 175 16.64 3.10 -1.90
N GLU A 176 17.65 2.30 -1.52
CA GLU A 176 18.47 2.53 -0.34
C GLU A 176 19.34 3.80 -0.49
N SER A 177 20.01 3.94 -1.63
CA SER A 177 21.02 5.00 -1.80
C SER A 177 20.44 6.36 -2.11
N ARG A 178 19.31 6.44 -2.82
CA ARG A 178 18.74 7.71 -3.32
C ARG A 178 17.42 8.12 -2.68
N HIS A 179 16.64 7.14 -2.20
CA HIS A 179 15.31 7.40 -1.66
C HIS A 179 15.17 7.05 -0.17
N ALA A 180 16.30 6.91 0.53
CA ALA A 180 16.40 6.74 1.98
C ALA A 180 15.60 5.53 2.54
N ALA A 181 15.39 4.50 1.72
CA ALA A 181 14.82 3.26 2.20
C ALA A 181 15.78 2.57 3.18
N SER A 182 15.32 2.32 4.40
CA SER A 182 16.11 1.65 5.45
C SER A 182 15.78 0.16 5.58
N GLN A 183 14.61 -0.23 5.10
CA GLN A 183 14.16 -1.61 5.02
C GLN A 183 13.30 -1.77 3.77
N ILE A 184 13.59 -2.78 2.98
CA ILE A 184 12.86 -3.10 1.76
C ILE A 184 12.35 -4.53 1.84
N ASP A 185 11.04 -4.69 1.77
CA ASP A 185 10.37 -5.96 1.53
C ASP A 185 9.91 -5.99 0.07
N HIS A 186 10.17 -7.09 -0.63
CA HIS A 186 9.75 -7.20 -2.02
C HIS A 186 8.93 -8.47 -2.29
N ARG A 187 8.08 -8.38 -3.30
CA ARG A 187 7.27 -9.49 -3.77
C ARG A 187 7.23 -9.51 -5.29
N THR A 188 7.55 -10.65 -5.88
CA THR A 188 7.36 -10.89 -7.32
C THR A 188 6.15 -11.78 -7.52
N SER A 189 5.30 -11.41 -8.46
CA SER A 189 4.13 -12.18 -8.91
C SER A 189 4.13 -12.22 -10.44
N PHE A 190 3.60 -13.27 -10.99
CA PHE A 190 3.40 -13.37 -12.43
C PHE A 190 1.90 -13.42 -12.69
N LEU A 191 1.46 -12.59 -13.62
CA LEU A 191 0.07 -12.46 -14.00
C LEU A 191 -0.08 -13.00 -15.42
N ASP A 192 -0.88 -14.04 -15.56
CA ASP A 192 -0.91 -14.87 -16.74
C ASP A 192 0.51 -15.32 -17.17
N GLU A 193 0.73 -15.58 -18.46
CA GLU A 193 2.06 -15.93 -18.97
C GLU A 193 2.88 -14.71 -19.38
N ASP A 194 2.30 -13.50 -19.39
CA ASP A 194 2.81 -12.35 -20.11
C ASP A 194 3.40 -11.23 -19.23
N LEU A 195 2.98 -11.11 -17.97
CA LEU A 195 3.41 -10.03 -17.09
C LEU A 195 4.15 -10.49 -15.85
N ALA A 196 5.20 -9.77 -15.50
CA ALA A 196 5.85 -9.81 -14.20
C ALA A 196 5.50 -8.53 -13.41
N LEU A 197 5.08 -8.71 -12.16
CA LEU A 197 4.79 -7.64 -11.22
C LEU A 197 5.81 -7.73 -10.09
N VAL A 198 6.61 -6.70 -9.91
CA VAL A 198 7.58 -6.61 -8.83
C VAL A 198 7.20 -5.45 -7.93
N HIS A 199 6.89 -5.76 -6.70
CA HIS A 199 6.44 -4.80 -5.70
C HIS A 199 7.51 -4.63 -4.63
N PHE A 200 7.82 -3.39 -4.28
CA PHE A 200 8.72 -3.03 -3.21
C PHE A 200 7.94 -2.22 -2.17
N PHE A 201 8.02 -2.64 -0.93
CA PHE A 201 7.52 -1.91 0.21
C PHE A 201 8.71 -1.40 1.02
N CYS A 202 8.88 -0.09 1.05
CA CYS A 202 10.05 0.59 1.58
C CYS A 202 9.69 1.32 2.87
N ALA A 203 10.37 1.01 3.97
CA ALA A 203 10.29 1.79 5.19
C ALA A 203 11.46 2.75 5.30
N CYS A 204 11.22 3.96 5.83
CA CYS A 204 12.21 4.99 6.05
C CYS A 204 12.39 5.26 7.56
N GLU A 205 13.60 5.61 7.98
CA GLU A 205 13.87 5.99 9.38
C GLU A 205 13.31 7.39 9.71
N SER A 206 13.40 8.30 8.74
CA SER A 206 12.90 9.67 8.85
C SER A 206 11.57 9.89 8.12
N ASP A 207 10.95 11.03 8.37
CA ASP A 207 9.74 11.43 7.66
C ASP A 207 10.06 11.66 6.17
N LEU A 208 9.14 11.24 5.29
CA LEU A 208 9.25 11.50 3.87
C LEU A 208 9.01 12.99 3.59
N ALA A 209 10.02 13.66 3.04
CA ALA A 209 9.86 15.04 2.60
C ALA A 209 8.91 15.12 1.39
N PRO A 210 8.20 16.25 1.20
CA PRO A 210 7.50 16.51 -0.06
C PRO A 210 8.47 16.39 -1.24
N GLY A 211 8.07 15.62 -2.28
CA GLY A 211 8.92 15.37 -3.44
C GLY A 211 9.99 14.28 -3.25
N ALA A 212 10.04 13.57 -2.12
CA ALA A 212 11.04 12.52 -1.86
C ALA A 212 11.09 11.41 -2.92
N LEU A 213 10.01 11.20 -3.66
CA LEU A 213 9.90 10.21 -4.73
C LEU A 213 9.95 10.85 -6.14
N GLU A 214 10.30 12.14 -6.23
CA GLU A 214 10.41 12.81 -7.52
C GLU A 214 11.54 12.16 -8.36
N GLY A 215 11.21 11.80 -9.60
CA GLY A 215 12.12 11.11 -10.52
C GLY A 215 12.26 9.60 -10.30
N LEU A 216 11.80 9.04 -9.17
CA LEU A 216 11.93 7.62 -8.86
C LEU A 216 11.38 6.71 -9.96
N GLU A 217 10.19 7.02 -10.47
CA GLU A 217 9.54 6.19 -11.49
C GLU A 217 10.35 6.14 -12.80
N VAL A 218 10.99 7.25 -13.15
CA VAL A 218 11.89 7.34 -14.32
C VAL A 218 13.17 6.55 -14.06
N GLU A 219 13.82 6.77 -12.91
CA GLU A 219 15.07 6.09 -12.55
C GLU A 219 14.91 4.56 -12.51
N VAL A 220 13.78 4.08 -11.96
CA VAL A 220 13.48 2.64 -11.92
C VAL A 220 13.20 2.10 -13.33
N ARG A 221 12.47 2.87 -14.16
CA ARG A 221 12.20 2.47 -15.55
C ARG A 221 13.49 2.35 -16.34
N ASP A 222 14.35 3.36 -16.29
CA ASP A 222 15.65 3.38 -17.01
C ASP A 222 16.57 2.22 -16.58
N LEU A 223 16.40 1.71 -15.37
CA LEU A 223 17.20 0.61 -14.83
C LEU A 223 16.75 -0.75 -15.37
N VAL A 224 15.46 -0.90 -15.72
CA VAL A 224 14.88 -2.17 -16.16
C VAL A 224 14.66 -2.24 -17.69
N GLU A 225 14.83 -1.15 -18.43
CA GLU A 225 14.91 -1.11 -19.90
C GLU A 225 16.27 -1.63 -20.40
#